data_ff0c6f2167eebb2648b9619b8337ae05
#
_entry.id   ff0c6f2167eebb2648b9619b8337ae05
#
_cell.length_a   1.000
_cell.length_b   1.000
_cell.length_c   1.000
_cell.angle_alpha   90.00
_cell.angle_beta   90.00
_cell.angle_gamma   90.00
#
_symmetry.space_group_name_H-M   'P 1'
#
loop_
_entity.id
_entity.type
_entity.pdbx_description
1 polymer ?
#
loop_
_entity_poly.entity_id
_entity_poly.type
_entity_poly.pdbx_seq_one_letter_code
_entity_poly.pdbx_strand_id
1 'polypeptide(L)'
;MKRVLTIVLALVIGQGVFAQGDKKAKDILSGVSSRYKSYKSMKAVFSYTLENPQAKIKETQEGSIVLSGAKYRLAIAGQEVICDGKTTWTYMREAKEVQVNDVDPTAEGIKPSEIFTMYEKGFLYKFVDEKTVGGKIVQNLELTPTDKSKDFFKIKLSIDKASKQIVKSIIFDKNGNRYTYAIKKFTPNFSVNAATFDFDAKKIPGIEVVDLR
;
A
#
# COMPACT_ATOMS: atom_id res chain seq x y z
N MET A 1 -12.70 -53.76 50.20
CA MET A 1 -11.60 -53.41 49.26
C MET A 1 -12.15 -52.39 48.28
N LYS A 2 -11.87 -51.10 48.53
CA LYS A 2 -12.35 -49.99 47.68
C LYS A 2 -11.22 -49.58 46.75
N ARG A 3 -11.38 -49.75 45.44
CA ARG A 3 -10.42 -49.24 44.42
C ARG A 3 -10.82 -47.83 44.07
N VAL A 4 -9.93 -46.88 44.38
CA VAL A 4 -10.04 -45.48 43.98
C VAL A 4 -9.39 -45.33 42.60
N LEU A 5 -10.22 -44.98 41.62
CA LEU A 5 -9.77 -44.74 40.25
C LEU A 5 -9.42 -43.26 40.13
N THR A 6 -8.11 -42.94 40.06
CA THR A 6 -7.60 -41.58 39.86
C THR A 6 -7.62 -41.24 38.37
N ILE A 7 -8.55 -40.36 37.97
CA ILE A 7 -8.61 -39.80 36.59
C ILE A 7 -7.67 -38.62 36.54
N VAL A 8 -6.56 -38.75 35.82
CA VAL A 8 -5.66 -37.66 35.51
C VAL A 8 -6.23 -36.90 34.32
N LEU A 9 -6.73 -35.69 34.57
CA LEU A 9 -7.21 -34.78 33.53
C LEU A 9 -6.02 -34.06 32.89
N ALA A 10 -5.64 -34.49 31.70
CA ALA A 10 -4.63 -33.82 30.88
C ALA A 10 -5.24 -32.55 30.26
N LEU A 11 -4.94 -31.39 30.84
CA LEU A 11 -5.30 -30.07 30.29
C LEU A 11 -4.36 -29.77 29.12
N VAL A 12 -4.84 -29.90 27.91
CA VAL A 12 -4.13 -29.51 26.67
C VAL A 12 -4.15 -27.98 26.57
N ILE A 13 -3.01 -27.36 26.87
CA ILE A 13 -2.77 -25.92 26.71
C ILE A 13 -2.56 -25.66 25.20
N GLY A 14 -3.64 -25.44 24.46
CA GLY A 14 -3.63 -25.12 23.02
C GLY A 14 -3.89 -23.63 22.71
N GLN A 15 -3.39 -22.68 23.53
CA GLN A 15 -3.74 -21.25 23.37
C GLN A 15 -2.59 -20.32 22.96
N GLY A 16 -1.41 -20.84 22.57
CA GLY A 16 -0.23 -19.95 22.36
C GLY A 16 0.02 -19.49 20.92
N VAL A 17 -0.55 -20.11 19.90
CA VAL A 17 -0.08 -19.94 18.52
C VAL A 17 -0.66 -18.69 17.83
N PHE A 18 -1.89 -18.31 18.13
CA PHE A 18 -2.54 -17.16 17.48
C PHE A 18 -1.99 -15.81 17.97
N ALA A 19 -1.73 -15.68 19.27
CA ALA A 19 -1.20 -14.44 19.85
C ALA A 19 0.24 -14.12 19.37
N GLN A 20 1.05 -15.13 19.11
CA GLN A 20 2.41 -14.96 18.62
C GLN A 20 2.47 -14.55 17.14
N GLY A 21 1.54 -15.03 16.31
CA GLY A 21 1.41 -14.64 14.90
C GLY A 21 1.07 -13.16 14.74
N ASP A 22 0.12 -12.67 15.49
CA ASP A 22 -0.32 -11.28 15.48
C ASP A 22 0.78 -10.33 15.98
N LYS A 23 1.50 -10.69 17.05
CA LYS A 23 2.64 -9.93 17.55
C LYS A 23 3.75 -9.85 16.51
N LYS A 24 4.13 -10.98 15.90
CA LYS A 24 5.17 -11.02 14.86
C LYS A 24 4.79 -10.13 13.66
N ALA A 25 3.55 -10.19 13.19
CA ALA A 25 3.06 -9.35 12.10
C ALA A 25 3.14 -7.86 12.45
N LYS A 26 2.71 -7.49 13.65
CA LYS A 26 2.76 -6.12 14.14
C LYS A 26 4.21 -5.59 14.25
N ASP A 27 5.13 -6.40 14.76
CA ASP A 27 6.54 -6.04 14.89
C ASP A 27 7.18 -5.82 13.50
N ILE A 28 6.86 -6.68 12.52
CA ILE A 28 7.33 -6.52 11.14
C ILE A 28 6.81 -5.20 10.55
N LEU A 29 5.50 -4.92 10.65
CA LEU A 29 4.90 -3.70 10.10
C LEU A 29 5.41 -2.43 10.80
N SER A 30 5.65 -2.48 12.10
CA SER A 30 6.28 -1.38 12.84
C SER A 30 7.69 -1.09 12.31
N GLY A 31 8.47 -2.14 12.01
CA GLY A 31 9.79 -1.99 11.39
C GLY A 31 9.72 -1.40 9.97
N VAL A 32 8.74 -1.82 9.17
CA VAL A 32 8.47 -1.25 7.84
C VAL A 32 8.16 0.24 7.97
N SER A 33 7.20 0.58 8.81
CA SER A 33 6.74 1.95 8.99
C SER A 33 7.86 2.88 9.48
N SER A 34 8.62 2.44 10.48
CA SER A 34 9.80 3.18 10.98
C SER A 34 10.81 3.41 9.86
N ARG A 35 11.01 2.41 8.98
CA ARG A 35 11.91 2.54 7.84
C ARG A 35 11.43 3.57 6.83
N TYR A 36 10.15 3.54 6.45
CA TYR A 36 9.60 4.51 5.51
C TYR A 36 9.57 5.93 6.09
N LYS A 37 9.24 6.09 7.36
CA LYS A 37 9.27 7.40 8.06
C LYS A 37 10.67 8.01 8.17
N SER A 38 11.73 7.19 8.09
CA SER A 38 13.12 7.69 8.11
C SER A 38 13.55 8.33 6.79
N TYR A 39 12.80 8.15 5.70
CA TYR A 39 13.15 8.73 4.39
C TYR A 39 12.60 10.15 4.25
N LYS A 40 13.47 11.08 3.81
CA LYS A 40 13.06 12.46 3.48
C LYS A 40 12.21 12.50 2.20
N SER A 41 12.51 11.61 1.28
CA SER A 41 11.82 11.46 0.00
C SER A 41 11.99 10.04 -0.50
N MET A 42 11.16 9.61 -1.43
CA MET A 42 11.30 8.30 -2.05
C MET A 42 10.73 8.29 -3.45
N LYS A 43 11.30 7.44 -4.31
CA LYS A 43 10.77 7.14 -5.64
C LYS A 43 10.57 5.65 -5.76
N ALA A 44 9.41 5.25 -6.25
CA ALA A 44 9.12 3.87 -6.61
C ALA A 44 8.66 3.78 -8.07
N VAL A 45 9.11 2.75 -8.77
CA VAL A 45 8.55 2.28 -10.04
C VAL A 45 7.89 0.95 -9.74
N PHE A 46 6.65 0.77 -10.17
CA PHE A 46 5.85 -0.40 -9.86
C PHE A 46 5.04 -0.86 -11.07
N SER A 47 4.63 -2.12 -11.06
CA SER A 47 3.51 -2.58 -11.89
C SER A 47 2.24 -2.62 -11.07
N TYR A 48 1.14 -2.19 -11.69
CA TYR A 48 -0.21 -2.31 -11.19
C TYR A 48 -0.96 -3.31 -12.06
N THR A 49 -1.56 -4.32 -11.44
CA THR A 49 -2.39 -5.31 -12.14
C THR A 49 -3.78 -5.33 -11.52
N LEU A 50 -4.79 -5.06 -12.33
CA LEU A 50 -6.19 -5.34 -12.04
C LEU A 50 -6.52 -6.74 -12.56
N GLU A 51 -7.02 -7.60 -11.69
CA GLU A 51 -7.48 -8.94 -12.05
C GLU A 51 -8.87 -9.17 -11.48
N ASN A 52 -9.83 -9.57 -12.33
CA ASN A 52 -11.12 -10.09 -11.92
C ASN A 52 -11.32 -11.47 -12.56
N PRO A 53 -11.11 -12.57 -11.82
CA PRO A 53 -11.20 -13.91 -12.39
C PRO A 53 -12.60 -14.29 -12.89
N GLN A 54 -13.66 -13.76 -12.26
CA GLN A 54 -15.04 -14.02 -12.66
C GLN A 54 -15.38 -13.34 -13.99
N ALA A 55 -14.94 -12.08 -14.16
CA ALA A 55 -15.10 -11.32 -15.39
C ALA A 55 -14.02 -11.64 -16.45
N LYS A 56 -13.04 -12.50 -16.13
CA LYS A 56 -11.89 -12.83 -16.98
C LYS A 56 -11.06 -11.59 -17.40
N ILE A 57 -11.03 -10.57 -16.54
CA ILE A 57 -10.26 -9.36 -16.75
C ILE A 57 -8.89 -9.54 -16.12
N LYS A 58 -7.85 -9.16 -16.86
CA LYS A 58 -6.49 -9.03 -16.34
C LYS A 58 -5.75 -7.97 -17.14
N GLU A 59 -5.50 -6.85 -16.52
CA GLU A 59 -4.81 -5.71 -17.11
C GLU A 59 -3.62 -5.34 -16.25
N THR A 60 -2.48 -5.09 -16.90
CA THR A 60 -1.26 -4.69 -16.20
C THR A 60 -0.71 -3.41 -16.81
N GLN A 61 -0.38 -2.46 -15.94
CA GLN A 61 0.17 -1.17 -16.29
C GLN A 61 1.40 -0.88 -15.44
N GLU A 62 2.27 -0.01 -15.93
CA GLU A 62 3.40 0.49 -15.16
C GLU A 62 3.08 1.87 -14.59
N GLY A 63 3.59 2.13 -13.40
CA GLY A 63 3.44 3.41 -12.75
C GLY A 63 4.71 3.80 -12.00
N SER A 64 4.78 5.06 -11.65
CA SER A 64 5.82 5.58 -10.77
C SER A 64 5.26 6.58 -9.79
N ILE A 65 5.83 6.61 -8.60
CA ILE A 65 5.47 7.58 -7.57
C ILE A 65 6.75 8.20 -6.98
N VAL A 66 6.73 9.52 -6.80
CA VAL A 66 7.71 10.28 -6.03
C VAL A 66 6.99 10.89 -4.84
N LEU A 67 7.55 10.73 -3.64
CA LEU A 67 6.98 11.23 -2.38
C LEU A 67 8.00 12.08 -1.62
N SER A 68 7.52 13.16 -0.98
CA SER A 68 8.29 13.96 -0.02
C SER A 68 7.34 14.62 0.98
N GLY A 69 7.22 14.06 2.17
CA GLY A 69 6.20 14.45 3.14
C GLY A 69 4.79 14.28 2.55
N ALA A 70 3.98 15.36 2.61
CA ALA A 70 2.63 15.37 2.03
C ALA A 70 2.61 15.55 0.50
N LYS A 71 3.75 15.88 -0.11
CA LYS A 71 3.86 16.11 -1.56
C LYS A 71 4.05 14.80 -2.31
N TYR A 72 3.43 14.69 -3.47
CA TYR A 72 3.61 13.53 -4.33
C TYR A 72 3.43 13.84 -5.81
N ARG A 73 4.03 12.99 -6.63
CA ARG A 73 3.80 12.92 -8.07
C ARG A 73 3.63 11.45 -8.45
N LEU A 74 2.43 11.09 -8.84
CA LEU A 74 2.03 9.74 -9.23
C LEU A 74 1.73 9.74 -10.73
N ALA A 75 2.41 8.89 -11.48
CA ALA A 75 2.10 8.65 -12.90
C ALA A 75 1.67 7.19 -13.07
N ILE A 76 0.49 6.97 -13.63
CA ILE A 76 -0.08 5.66 -13.91
C ILE A 76 -1.19 5.79 -14.96
N ALA A 77 -1.31 4.82 -15.86
CA ALA A 77 -2.45 4.70 -16.78
C ALA A 77 -2.71 5.96 -17.65
N GLY A 78 -1.66 6.61 -18.13
CA GLY A 78 -1.82 7.84 -18.93
C GLY A 78 -2.20 9.09 -18.12
N GLN A 79 -2.39 8.95 -16.81
CA GLN A 79 -2.67 10.05 -15.89
C GLN A 79 -1.46 10.39 -15.05
N GLU A 80 -1.39 11.65 -14.65
CA GLU A 80 -0.41 12.14 -13.71
C GLU A 80 -1.11 12.95 -12.61
N VAL A 81 -0.97 12.51 -11.36
CA VAL A 81 -1.51 13.24 -10.21
C VAL A 81 -0.35 13.86 -9.45
N ILE A 82 -0.38 15.18 -9.34
CA ILE A 82 0.67 15.97 -8.69
C ILE A 82 0.04 16.68 -7.50
N CYS A 83 0.72 16.68 -6.36
CA CYS A 83 0.27 17.39 -5.16
C CYS A 83 1.45 18.10 -4.51
N ASP A 84 1.29 19.38 -4.26
CA ASP A 84 2.29 20.20 -3.56
C ASP A 84 2.06 20.28 -2.04
N GLY A 85 1.04 19.54 -1.54
CA GLY A 85 0.59 19.53 -0.15
C GLY A 85 -0.60 20.46 0.14
N LYS A 86 -1.03 21.28 -0.82
CA LYS A 86 -2.21 22.17 -0.74
C LYS A 86 -3.14 21.98 -1.91
N THR A 87 -2.59 21.90 -3.11
CA THR A 87 -3.31 21.76 -4.37
C THR A 87 -2.95 20.43 -5.02
N THR A 88 -3.93 19.80 -5.65
CA THR A 88 -3.79 18.58 -6.45
C THR A 88 -4.13 18.89 -7.90
N TRP A 89 -3.25 18.50 -8.82
CA TRP A 89 -3.46 18.55 -10.26
C TRP A 89 -3.58 17.11 -10.78
N THR A 90 -4.71 16.80 -11.41
CA THR A 90 -4.92 15.53 -12.12
C THR A 90 -4.85 15.80 -13.61
N TYR A 91 -3.72 15.49 -14.22
CA TYR A 91 -3.48 15.67 -15.65
C TYR A 91 -3.81 14.39 -16.40
N MET A 92 -4.78 14.46 -17.30
CA MET A 92 -5.17 13.43 -18.25
C MET A 92 -4.51 13.70 -19.59
N ARG A 93 -3.44 12.99 -19.88
CA ARG A 93 -2.55 13.28 -21.02
C ARG A 93 -3.25 13.18 -22.36
N GLU A 94 -4.09 12.15 -22.56
CA GLU A 94 -4.81 11.92 -23.81
C GLU A 94 -5.89 12.99 -24.07
N ALA A 95 -6.61 13.39 -23.02
CA ALA A 95 -7.62 14.44 -23.08
C ALA A 95 -7.00 15.84 -23.16
N LYS A 96 -5.71 16.00 -22.85
CA LYS A 96 -5.06 17.29 -22.64
C LYS A 96 -5.81 18.17 -21.64
N GLU A 97 -6.32 17.57 -20.59
CA GLU A 97 -7.08 18.23 -19.53
C GLU A 97 -6.34 18.13 -18.22
N VAL A 98 -6.36 19.18 -17.43
CA VAL A 98 -5.92 19.16 -16.03
C VAL A 98 -7.04 19.66 -15.13
N GLN A 99 -7.41 18.83 -14.16
CA GLN A 99 -8.32 19.20 -13.07
C GLN A 99 -7.50 19.69 -11.88
N VAL A 100 -7.91 20.83 -11.32
CA VAL A 100 -7.24 21.47 -10.18
C VAL A 100 -8.18 21.44 -8.99
N ASN A 101 -7.73 20.87 -7.87
CA ASN A 101 -8.50 20.77 -6.64
C ASN A 101 -7.65 21.18 -5.45
N ASP A 102 -8.27 21.70 -4.41
CA ASP A 102 -7.64 21.78 -3.10
C ASP A 102 -7.51 20.40 -2.47
N VAL A 103 -6.46 20.21 -1.66
CA VAL A 103 -6.31 18.97 -0.89
C VAL A 103 -7.37 18.94 0.20
N ASP A 104 -8.30 18.00 0.11
CA ASP A 104 -9.24 17.72 1.18
C ASP A 104 -8.61 16.77 2.21
N PRO A 105 -8.31 17.26 3.44
CA PRO A 105 -7.76 16.43 4.49
C PRO A 105 -8.75 15.36 4.99
N THR A 106 -10.06 15.56 4.73
CA THR A 106 -11.14 14.66 5.16
C THR A 106 -11.53 13.64 4.09
N ALA A 107 -10.97 13.76 2.87
CA ALA A 107 -11.27 12.85 1.78
C ALA A 107 -11.02 11.39 2.19
N GLU A 108 -12.03 10.55 1.97
CA GLU A 108 -11.92 9.11 2.19
C GLU A 108 -11.05 8.46 1.10
N GLY A 109 -10.37 7.38 1.47
CA GLY A 109 -9.55 6.60 0.54
C GLY A 109 -8.08 6.52 0.93
N ILE A 110 -7.30 5.91 0.04
CA ILE A 110 -5.86 5.74 0.24
C ILE A 110 -5.14 6.98 -0.30
N LYS A 111 -4.60 7.81 0.60
CA LYS A 111 -3.78 8.95 0.19
C LYS A 111 -2.43 8.45 -0.35
N PRO A 112 -2.01 8.87 -1.55
CA PRO A 112 -0.72 8.45 -2.12
C PRO A 112 0.47 8.70 -1.19
N SER A 113 0.44 9.77 -0.40
CA SER A 113 1.46 10.10 0.60
C SER A 113 1.54 9.08 1.75
N GLU A 114 0.49 8.32 2.02
CA GLU A 114 0.39 7.37 3.12
C GLU A 114 0.47 5.90 2.68
N ILE A 115 0.63 5.64 1.38
CA ILE A 115 0.54 4.30 0.80
C ILE A 115 1.49 3.27 1.45
N PHE A 116 2.61 3.71 2.01
CA PHE A 116 3.58 2.85 2.67
C PHE A 116 3.40 2.76 4.20
N THR A 117 2.52 3.56 4.80
CA THR A 117 2.29 3.64 6.25
C THR A 117 0.85 3.40 6.66
N MET A 118 -0.10 3.37 5.71
CA MET A 118 -1.53 3.18 5.96
C MET A 118 -1.85 1.90 6.73
N TYR A 119 -0.94 0.94 6.72
CA TYR A 119 -1.12 -0.38 7.36
C TYR A 119 -0.94 -0.37 8.88
N GLU A 120 -0.54 0.76 9.48
CA GLU A 120 -0.27 0.83 10.93
C GLU A 120 -1.52 0.72 11.81
N LYS A 121 -2.66 1.16 11.31
CA LYS A 121 -3.92 1.24 12.07
C LYS A 121 -5.09 0.73 11.24
N GLY A 122 -6.13 0.27 11.95
CA GLY A 122 -7.38 -0.14 11.31
C GLY A 122 -7.37 -1.54 10.71
N PHE A 123 -6.40 -2.39 11.09
CA PHE A 123 -6.31 -3.76 10.60
C PHE A 123 -6.06 -4.76 11.72
N LEU A 124 -6.58 -5.96 11.54
CA LEU A 124 -6.12 -7.17 12.19
C LEU A 124 -4.98 -7.74 11.34
N TYR A 125 -3.90 -8.15 11.98
CA TYR A 125 -2.68 -8.62 11.33
C TYR A 125 -2.51 -10.12 11.53
N LYS A 126 -2.03 -10.81 10.48
CA LYS A 126 -1.66 -12.21 10.54
C LYS A 126 -0.32 -12.40 9.81
N PHE A 127 0.67 -12.96 10.51
CA PHE A 127 1.86 -13.49 9.87
C PHE A 127 1.51 -14.80 9.16
N VAL A 128 1.85 -14.92 7.87
CA VAL A 128 1.55 -16.12 7.07
C VAL A 128 2.77 -17.02 7.01
N ASP A 129 3.84 -16.55 6.38
CA ASP A 129 5.06 -17.32 6.18
C ASP A 129 6.27 -16.44 5.84
N GLU A 130 7.43 -17.07 5.76
CA GLU A 130 8.66 -16.52 5.15
C GLU A 130 9.07 -17.44 3.99
N LYS A 131 9.41 -16.85 2.84
CA LYS A 131 9.88 -17.58 1.66
C LYS A 131 11.10 -16.92 1.06
N THR A 132 11.99 -17.72 0.49
CA THR A 132 13.10 -17.19 -0.32
C THR A 132 12.61 -16.97 -1.75
N VAL A 133 12.69 -15.73 -2.22
CA VAL A 133 12.32 -15.33 -3.58
C VAL A 133 13.47 -14.53 -4.17
N GLY A 134 14.07 -15.00 -5.27
CA GLY A 134 15.19 -14.32 -5.90
C GLY A 134 16.38 -14.07 -4.96
N GLY A 135 16.69 -15.02 -4.07
CA GLY A 135 17.78 -14.91 -3.10
C GLY A 135 17.48 -14.02 -1.88
N LYS A 136 16.28 -13.45 -1.78
CA LYS A 136 15.84 -12.61 -0.66
C LYS A 136 14.81 -13.32 0.20
N ILE A 137 14.88 -13.14 1.50
CA ILE A 137 13.84 -13.63 2.42
C ILE A 137 12.69 -12.63 2.40
N VAL A 138 11.51 -13.10 1.98
CA VAL A 138 10.27 -12.32 1.91
C VAL A 138 9.31 -12.80 2.98
N GLN A 139 8.85 -11.89 3.81
CA GLN A 139 7.85 -12.10 4.85
C GLN A 139 6.46 -11.78 4.30
N ASN A 140 5.53 -12.71 4.39
CA ASN A 140 4.17 -12.54 3.90
C ASN A 140 3.21 -12.32 5.07
N LEU A 141 2.41 -11.27 4.98
CA LEU A 141 1.41 -10.89 5.96
C LEU A 141 0.03 -10.82 5.30
N GLU A 142 -1.02 -11.12 6.07
CA GLU A 142 -2.40 -10.80 5.73
C GLU A 142 -2.93 -9.74 6.71
N LEU A 143 -3.65 -8.76 6.16
CA LEU A 143 -4.30 -7.69 6.88
C LEU A 143 -5.79 -7.72 6.57
N THR A 144 -6.61 -7.68 7.61
CA THR A 144 -8.07 -7.61 7.50
C THR A 144 -8.53 -6.29 8.10
N PRO A 145 -9.24 -5.42 7.34
CA PRO A 145 -9.75 -4.17 7.88
C PRO A 145 -10.66 -4.43 9.09
N THR A 146 -10.52 -3.64 10.14
CA THR A 146 -11.46 -3.66 11.28
C THR A 146 -12.77 -2.97 10.93
N ASP A 147 -12.71 -1.97 10.07
CA ASP A 147 -13.87 -1.30 9.50
C ASP A 147 -14.43 -2.11 8.32
N LYS A 148 -15.62 -2.67 8.52
CA LYS A 148 -16.33 -3.47 7.52
C LYS A 148 -16.99 -2.66 6.41
N SER A 149 -17.05 -1.33 6.53
CA SER A 149 -17.57 -0.45 5.47
C SER A 149 -16.61 -0.30 4.29
N LYS A 150 -15.30 -0.55 4.51
CA LYS A 150 -14.29 -0.50 3.44
C LYS A 150 -14.67 -1.37 2.25
N ASP A 151 -14.41 -0.88 1.02
CA ASP A 151 -14.69 -1.61 -0.22
C ASP A 151 -13.83 -2.86 -0.42
N PHE A 152 -12.80 -3.04 0.39
CA PHE A 152 -11.93 -4.21 0.39
C PHE A 152 -12.00 -4.94 1.73
N PHE A 153 -11.76 -6.26 1.70
CA PHE A 153 -11.86 -7.11 2.89
C PHE A 153 -10.52 -7.75 3.30
N LYS A 154 -9.49 -7.67 2.45
CA LYS A 154 -8.17 -8.25 2.72
C LYS A 154 -7.07 -7.55 1.95
N ILE A 155 -5.90 -7.43 2.58
CA ILE A 155 -4.66 -7.05 1.93
C ILE A 155 -3.62 -8.14 2.22
N LYS A 156 -2.87 -8.57 1.21
CA LYS A 156 -1.66 -9.37 1.37
C LYS A 156 -0.44 -8.50 1.12
N LEU A 157 0.50 -8.50 2.05
CA LEU A 157 1.77 -7.79 1.92
C LEU A 157 2.91 -8.79 1.83
N SER A 158 3.84 -8.53 0.92
CA SER A 158 5.13 -9.20 0.84
C SER A 158 6.23 -8.19 1.14
N ILE A 159 7.06 -8.47 2.13
CA ILE A 159 8.06 -7.54 2.68
C ILE A 159 9.43 -8.19 2.59
N ASP A 160 10.40 -7.53 2.00
CA ASP A 160 11.81 -7.93 2.05
C ASP A 160 12.30 -7.78 3.50
N LYS A 161 12.70 -8.89 4.11
CA LYS A 161 13.08 -8.96 5.53
C LYS A 161 14.29 -8.09 5.86
N ALA A 162 15.27 -8.05 4.97
CA ALA A 162 16.52 -7.32 5.18
C ALA A 162 16.34 -5.80 5.06
N SER A 163 15.69 -5.34 3.98
CA SER A 163 15.51 -3.91 3.70
C SER A 163 14.30 -3.31 4.42
N LYS A 164 13.38 -4.14 4.94
CA LYS A 164 12.08 -3.71 5.49
C LYS A 164 11.18 -3.01 4.45
N GLN A 165 11.38 -3.30 3.16
CA GLN A 165 10.62 -2.71 2.09
C GLN A 165 9.45 -3.60 1.66
N ILE A 166 8.30 -2.99 1.41
CA ILE A 166 7.18 -3.66 0.76
C ILE A 166 7.58 -3.90 -0.69
N VAL A 167 7.62 -5.17 -1.10
CA VAL A 167 7.94 -5.55 -2.49
C VAL A 167 6.69 -5.85 -3.30
N LYS A 168 5.59 -6.24 -2.62
CA LYS A 168 4.30 -6.50 -3.27
C LYS A 168 3.16 -6.28 -2.30
N SER A 169 2.06 -5.71 -2.81
CA SER A 169 0.77 -5.62 -2.12
C SER A 169 -0.33 -6.16 -3.02
N ILE A 170 -1.26 -6.94 -2.48
CA ILE A 170 -2.47 -7.40 -3.17
C ILE A 170 -3.67 -7.01 -2.33
N ILE A 171 -4.56 -6.18 -2.90
CA ILE A 171 -5.80 -5.76 -2.28
C ILE A 171 -6.94 -6.58 -2.90
N PHE A 172 -7.78 -7.17 -2.08
CA PHE A 172 -8.96 -7.94 -2.48
C PHE A 172 -10.20 -7.13 -2.15
N ASP A 173 -10.92 -6.69 -3.17
CA ASP A 173 -12.16 -5.95 -2.99
C ASP A 173 -13.40 -6.86 -2.89
N LYS A 174 -14.51 -6.28 -2.49
CA LYS A 174 -15.80 -6.98 -2.33
C LYS A 174 -16.46 -7.35 -3.67
N ASN A 175 -16.03 -6.73 -4.77
CA ASN A 175 -16.54 -6.96 -6.12
C ASN A 175 -15.76 -8.08 -6.85
N GLY A 176 -14.85 -8.77 -6.14
CA GLY A 176 -14.05 -9.86 -6.71
C GLY A 176 -12.79 -9.41 -7.43
N ASN A 177 -12.50 -8.12 -7.45
CA ASN A 177 -11.27 -7.61 -8.03
C ASN A 177 -10.07 -7.83 -7.11
N ARG A 178 -8.91 -7.97 -7.74
CA ARG A 178 -7.61 -8.03 -7.09
C ARG A 178 -6.72 -6.97 -7.68
N TYR A 179 -6.26 -6.06 -6.83
CA TYR A 179 -5.34 -4.99 -7.23
C TYR A 179 -3.95 -5.35 -6.73
N THR A 180 -3.05 -5.73 -7.64
CA THR A 180 -1.67 -6.09 -7.30
C THR A 180 -0.73 -4.95 -7.65
N TYR A 181 0.00 -4.48 -6.65
CA TYR A 181 1.11 -3.53 -6.80
C TYR A 181 2.42 -4.27 -6.53
N ALA A 182 3.29 -4.37 -7.52
CA ALA A 182 4.61 -4.98 -7.36
C ALA A 182 5.70 -3.93 -7.62
N ILE A 183 6.54 -3.69 -6.62
CA ILE A 183 7.61 -2.69 -6.69
C ILE A 183 8.75 -3.27 -7.54
N LYS A 184 9.07 -2.60 -8.64
CA LYS A 184 10.18 -2.96 -9.54
C LYS A 184 11.49 -2.27 -9.16
N LYS A 185 11.40 -1.00 -8.74
CA LYS A 185 12.55 -0.22 -8.29
C LYS A 185 12.13 0.70 -7.15
N PHE A 186 12.93 0.74 -6.10
CA PHE A 186 12.74 1.66 -4.99
C PHE A 186 14.02 2.44 -4.73
N THR A 187 13.90 3.77 -4.60
CA THR A 187 15.02 4.68 -4.36
C THR A 187 14.68 5.55 -3.16
N PRO A 188 15.22 5.25 -1.97
CA PRO A 188 15.06 6.10 -0.80
C PRO A 188 15.89 7.38 -0.95
N ASN A 189 15.47 8.45 -0.28
CA ASN A 189 16.12 9.76 -0.28
C ASN A 189 16.43 10.26 -1.71
N PHE A 190 15.47 10.03 -2.62
CA PHE A 190 15.55 10.49 -4.01
C PHE A 190 15.65 12.02 -4.05
N SER A 191 16.58 12.55 -4.83
CA SER A 191 16.75 13.99 -4.97
C SER A 191 15.52 14.62 -5.61
N VAL A 192 14.87 15.55 -4.92
CA VAL A 192 13.69 16.28 -5.38
C VAL A 192 13.97 17.78 -5.34
N ASN A 193 13.36 18.52 -6.26
CA ASN A 193 13.34 19.97 -6.28
C ASN A 193 11.89 20.49 -6.26
N ALA A 194 11.71 21.80 -6.17
CA ALA A 194 10.37 22.41 -6.11
C ALA A 194 9.51 22.03 -7.33
N ALA A 195 10.09 22.02 -8.53
CA ALA A 195 9.37 21.68 -9.76
C ALA A 195 8.92 20.19 -9.84
N THR A 196 9.46 19.32 -8.96
CA THR A 196 9.02 17.91 -8.91
C THR A 196 7.54 17.81 -8.55
N PHE A 197 7.03 18.70 -7.73
CA PHE A 197 5.67 18.68 -7.19
C PHE A 197 4.83 19.88 -7.65
N ASP A 198 5.19 20.46 -8.78
CA ASP A 198 4.50 21.58 -9.40
C ASP A 198 3.95 21.18 -10.78
N PHE A 199 2.85 21.80 -11.17
CA PHE A 199 2.25 21.63 -12.50
C PHE A 199 2.13 22.97 -13.20
N ASP A 200 2.85 23.15 -14.29
CA ASP A 200 2.81 24.34 -15.10
C ASP A 200 2.03 24.10 -16.41
N ALA A 201 0.75 24.45 -16.39
CA ALA A 201 -0.13 24.32 -17.54
C ALA A 201 0.37 25.08 -18.77
N LYS A 202 1.11 26.20 -18.59
CA LYS A 202 1.65 27.01 -19.68
C LYS A 202 2.65 26.29 -20.56
N LYS A 203 3.27 25.22 -20.03
CA LYS A 203 4.22 24.38 -20.77
C LYS A 203 3.56 23.35 -21.69
N ILE A 204 2.23 23.21 -21.65
CA ILE A 204 1.50 22.21 -22.41
C ILE A 204 0.55 22.92 -23.40
N PRO A 205 0.90 23.03 -24.69
CA PRO A 205 0.06 23.72 -25.67
C PRO A 205 -1.30 23.04 -25.82
N GLY A 206 -2.38 23.86 -25.76
CA GLY A 206 -3.75 23.38 -25.93
C GLY A 206 -4.30 22.57 -24.76
N ILE A 207 -3.73 22.71 -23.57
CA ILE A 207 -4.28 22.10 -22.36
C ILE A 207 -5.54 22.86 -21.92
N GLU A 208 -6.58 22.11 -21.57
CA GLU A 208 -7.76 22.60 -20.88
C GLU A 208 -7.53 22.56 -19.36
N VAL A 209 -7.82 23.65 -18.67
CA VAL A 209 -7.68 23.76 -17.20
C VAL A 209 -9.08 23.86 -16.59
N VAL A 210 -9.47 22.81 -15.86
CA VAL A 210 -10.72 22.76 -15.09
C VAL A 210 -10.40 23.04 -13.63
N ASP A 211 -10.60 24.28 -13.19
CA ASP A 211 -10.39 24.68 -11.79
C ASP A 211 -11.66 24.39 -10.98
N LEU A 212 -11.53 23.48 -10.00
CA LEU A 212 -12.62 22.99 -9.15
C LEU A 212 -12.49 23.46 -7.68
N ARG A 213 -11.60 24.43 -7.41
CA ARG A 213 -11.35 24.96 -6.05
C ARG A 213 -12.42 25.95 -5.62
#